data_ba3362c5f5e5b0a84b3eb2238e572f2a
#
_entry.id   ba3362c5f5e5b0a84b3eb2238e572f2a
#
_cell.length_a   1.000
_cell.length_b   1.000
_cell.length_c   1.000
_cell.angle_alpha   90.00
_cell.angle_beta   90.00
_cell.angle_gamma   90.00
#
_symmetry.space_group_name_H-M   'P 1'
#
loop_
_entity.id
_entity.type
_entity.pdbx_description
1 polymer ?
#
loop_
_entity_poly.entity_id
_entity_poly.type
_entity_poly.pdbx_seq_one_letter_code
_entity_poly.pdbx_strand_id
1 'polypeptide(L)'
;TEGNGCVNDFTRAFATSTLRTFFSRQLRLAEPEVDERIAFVMSGGTEGGLSPHWLVFEVDNDHPADDSGVSGLAAGVAFTRDFRPEEIGRTTQVELTREAVLQAMRTAGIQRVEDVHFVQIKCPLLTAARINEAAGRGHTVVCRDTYESMGYSRGASALGVAAALGDLPDGKVALNDEQICQD
;
A
#
# COMPACT_ATOMS: atom_id res chain seq x y z
N THR A 1 -5.99 -10.33 -10.26
CA THR A 1 -7.32 -10.30 -10.93
C THR A 1 -7.18 -9.82 -12.36
N GLU A 2 -7.85 -10.46 -13.29
CA GLU A 2 -7.98 -9.96 -14.63
C GLU A 2 -8.98 -8.82 -14.68
N GLY A 3 -8.54 -7.67 -15.11
CA GLY A 3 -9.33 -6.47 -15.23
C GLY A 3 -8.53 -5.40 -15.97
N ASN A 4 -9.16 -4.30 -16.33
CA ASN A 4 -8.47 -3.24 -17.09
C ASN A 4 -7.50 -2.39 -16.22
N GLY A 5 -7.38 -2.70 -14.93
CA GLY A 5 -6.52 -1.97 -14.00
C GLY A 5 -6.96 -0.53 -13.70
N CYS A 6 -8.05 -0.06 -14.28
CA CYS A 6 -8.58 1.29 -14.09
C CYS A 6 -9.54 1.38 -12.91
N VAL A 7 -9.95 2.59 -12.55
CA VAL A 7 -10.84 2.85 -11.40
C VAL A 7 -12.25 2.25 -11.56
N ASN A 8 -12.69 2.04 -12.78
CA ASN A 8 -13.98 1.42 -13.09
C ASN A 8 -13.93 -0.12 -13.14
N ASP A 9 -12.77 -0.70 -12.84
CA ASP A 9 -12.60 -2.14 -12.79
C ASP A 9 -13.20 -2.70 -11.50
N PHE A 10 -14.38 -3.30 -11.60
CA PHE A 10 -15.07 -3.90 -10.47
C PHE A 10 -14.45 -5.23 -10.00
N THR A 11 -13.61 -5.87 -10.81
CA THR A 11 -13.09 -7.23 -10.51
C THR A 11 -12.23 -7.25 -9.25
N ARG A 12 -11.47 -6.19 -8.98
CA ARG A 12 -10.67 -6.07 -7.75
C ARG A 12 -11.55 -5.94 -6.52
N ALA A 13 -12.58 -5.11 -6.57
CA ALA A 13 -13.53 -4.96 -5.49
C ALA A 13 -14.33 -6.25 -5.26
N PHE A 14 -14.74 -6.92 -6.32
CA PHE A 14 -15.43 -8.19 -6.26
C PHE A 14 -14.55 -9.29 -5.65
N ALA A 15 -13.29 -9.40 -6.06
CA ALA A 15 -12.34 -10.35 -5.51
C ALA A 15 -12.10 -10.11 -4.01
N THR A 16 -11.88 -8.85 -3.60
CA THR A 16 -11.71 -8.50 -2.19
C THR A 16 -12.95 -8.85 -1.38
N SER A 17 -14.15 -8.51 -1.86
CA SER A 17 -15.41 -8.83 -1.18
C SER A 17 -15.61 -10.34 -1.03
N THR A 18 -15.32 -11.10 -2.08
CA THR A 18 -15.44 -12.58 -2.07
C THR A 18 -14.50 -13.19 -1.04
N LEU A 19 -13.22 -12.77 -1.02
CA LEU A 19 -12.25 -13.27 -0.07
C LEU A 19 -12.55 -12.85 1.36
N ARG A 20 -12.98 -11.61 1.58
CA ARG A 20 -13.40 -11.12 2.91
C ARG A 20 -14.53 -11.99 3.46
N THR A 21 -15.56 -12.26 2.69
CA THR A 21 -16.66 -13.13 3.09
C THR A 21 -16.19 -14.57 3.34
N PHE A 22 -15.28 -15.08 2.51
CA PHE A 22 -14.69 -16.40 2.71
C PHE A 22 -13.93 -16.49 4.04
N PHE A 23 -13.01 -15.57 4.30
CA PHE A 23 -12.22 -15.57 5.54
C PHE A 23 -13.06 -15.25 6.77
N SER A 24 -14.07 -14.41 6.67
CA SER A 24 -15.05 -14.16 7.75
C SER A 24 -15.67 -15.47 8.23
N ARG A 25 -16.08 -16.32 7.30
CA ARG A 25 -16.65 -17.63 7.63
C ARG A 25 -15.63 -18.63 8.17
N GLN A 26 -14.46 -18.70 7.54
CA GLN A 26 -13.40 -19.65 7.94
C GLN A 26 -12.83 -19.33 9.32
N LEU A 27 -12.57 -18.07 9.60
CA LEU A 27 -11.98 -17.60 10.85
C LEU A 27 -13.01 -17.26 11.93
N ARG A 28 -14.31 -17.29 11.58
CA ARG A 28 -15.42 -16.89 12.47
C ARG A 28 -15.26 -15.47 13.02
N LEU A 29 -14.85 -14.56 12.16
CA LEU A 29 -14.64 -13.15 12.45
C LEU A 29 -15.69 -12.31 11.71
N ALA A 30 -16.03 -11.15 12.24
CA ALA A 30 -16.77 -10.15 11.46
C ALA A 30 -15.93 -9.59 10.32
N GLU A 31 -16.53 -9.17 9.21
CA GLU A 31 -15.78 -8.65 8.05
C GLU A 31 -14.82 -7.50 8.38
N PRO A 32 -15.14 -6.53 9.27
CA PRO A 32 -14.19 -5.52 9.69
C PRO A 32 -12.94 -6.09 10.38
N GLU A 33 -13.11 -7.13 11.21
CA GLU A 33 -11.99 -7.80 11.89
C GLU A 33 -11.09 -8.56 10.89
N VAL A 34 -11.67 -9.07 9.80
CA VAL A 34 -10.89 -9.66 8.70
C VAL A 34 -9.99 -8.61 8.05
N ASP A 35 -10.52 -7.40 7.79
CA ASP A 35 -9.75 -6.30 7.19
C ASP A 35 -8.61 -5.81 8.10
N GLU A 36 -8.74 -5.94 9.42
CA GLU A 36 -7.67 -5.62 10.37
C GLU A 36 -6.56 -6.68 10.39
N ARG A 37 -6.88 -7.94 10.07
CA ARG A 37 -5.93 -9.06 10.14
C ARG A 37 -5.34 -9.46 8.80
N ILE A 38 -6.05 -9.22 7.70
CA ILE A 38 -5.66 -9.68 6.36
C ILE A 38 -5.54 -8.48 5.43
N ALA A 39 -4.33 -8.24 4.94
CA ALA A 39 -4.09 -7.25 3.91
C ALA A 39 -4.46 -7.82 2.53
N PHE A 40 -5.55 -7.34 1.95
CA PHE A 40 -5.94 -7.69 0.60
C PHE A 40 -5.28 -6.76 -0.41
N VAL A 41 -4.33 -7.28 -1.18
CA VAL A 41 -3.65 -6.52 -2.23
C VAL A 41 -4.06 -7.09 -3.58
N MET A 42 -4.94 -6.37 -4.27
CA MET A 42 -5.44 -6.74 -5.59
C MET A 42 -4.66 -5.97 -6.65
N SER A 43 -3.93 -6.69 -7.50
CA SER A 43 -3.23 -6.13 -8.64
C SER A 43 -4.00 -6.47 -9.92
N GLY A 44 -4.17 -5.51 -10.81
CA GLY A 44 -4.61 -5.69 -12.20
C GLY A 44 -3.51 -5.19 -13.13
N GLY A 45 -3.60 -5.46 -14.42
CA GLY A 45 -2.64 -4.97 -15.42
C GLY A 45 -1.51 -5.96 -15.73
N THR A 46 -1.66 -7.22 -15.34
CA THR A 46 -0.72 -8.30 -15.70
C THR A 46 -1.28 -9.19 -16.81
N GLU A 47 -2.24 -8.68 -17.55
CA GLU A 47 -2.96 -9.37 -18.61
C GLU A 47 -1.99 -9.95 -19.63
N GLY A 48 -2.13 -11.24 -19.91
CA GLY A 48 -1.30 -11.97 -20.85
C GLY A 48 0.11 -12.34 -20.36
N GLY A 49 0.53 -11.86 -19.19
CA GLY A 49 1.83 -12.19 -18.62
C GLY A 49 1.82 -13.37 -17.66
N LEU A 50 0.77 -13.48 -16.86
CA LEU A 50 0.62 -14.49 -15.82
C LEU A 50 -0.77 -15.10 -15.83
N SER A 51 -0.85 -16.38 -15.47
CA SER A 51 -2.15 -17.02 -15.20
C SER A 51 -2.81 -16.38 -13.98
N PRO A 52 -4.16 -16.29 -13.92
CA PRO A 52 -4.85 -15.90 -12.70
C PRO A 52 -4.45 -16.78 -11.53
N HIS A 53 -3.96 -16.18 -10.45
CA HIS A 53 -3.53 -16.90 -9.27
C HIS A 53 -3.63 -16.02 -8.01
N TRP A 54 -3.51 -16.67 -6.87
CA TRP A 54 -3.41 -16.04 -5.56
C TRP A 54 -2.07 -16.37 -4.94
N LEU A 55 -1.46 -15.39 -4.30
CA LEU A 55 -0.37 -15.60 -3.37
C LEU A 55 -0.91 -15.31 -1.97
N VAL A 56 -0.76 -16.27 -1.07
CA VAL A 56 -1.14 -16.11 0.33
C VAL A 56 0.13 -16.24 1.16
N PHE A 57 0.39 -15.24 1.98
CA PHE A 57 1.47 -15.25 2.96
C PHE A 57 0.82 -15.32 4.33
N GLU A 58 1.22 -16.30 5.12
CA GLU A 58 0.83 -16.47 6.51
C GLU A 58 2.05 -16.28 7.40
N VAL A 59 1.88 -15.45 8.44
CA VAL A 59 2.91 -15.29 9.46
C VAL A 59 2.60 -16.27 10.58
N ASP A 60 3.45 -17.27 10.75
CA ASP A 60 3.38 -18.22 11.84
C ASP A 60 4.25 -17.75 13.00
N ASN A 61 3.59 -17.34 14.09
CA ASN A 61 4.28 -16.89 15.31
C ASN A 61 4.46 -18.01 16.33
N ASP A 62 3.83 -19.17 16.13
CA ASP A 62 3.83 -20.29 17.07
C ASP A 62 5.02 -21.22 16.82
N HIS A 63 5.59 -21.19 15.63
CA HIS A 63 6.79 -21.94 15.27
C HIS A 63 7.93 -20.97 14.97
N PRO A 64 8.72 -20.57 15.98
CA PRO A 64 9.91 -19.76 15.74
C PRO A 64 10.82 -20.50 14.74
N ALA A 65 11.46 -19.71 13.86
CA ALA A 65 12.44 -20.27 12.91
C ALA A 65 13.36 -21.23 13.66
N ASP A 66 13.46 -22.45 13.20
CA ASP A 66 14.34 -23.42 13.81
C ASP A 66 15.80 -22.97 13.60
N ASP A 67 16.69 -23.39 14.52
CA ASP A 67 18.12 -23.12 14.47
C ASP A 67 18.84 -23.85 13.29
N SER A 68 18.09 -24.30 12.28
CA SER A 68 18.63 -25.05 11.13
C SER A 68 19.56 -24.23 10.24
N GLY A 69 19.71 -22.93 10.51
CA GLY A 69 20.52 -22.01 9.70
C GLY A 69 19.89 -21.71 8.34
N VAL A 70 18.67 -22.14 8.09
CA VAL A 70 17.90 -21.78 6.89
C VAL A 70 17.27 -20.42 7.13
N SER A 71 17.66 -19.43 6.34
CA SER A 71 17.06 -18.10 6.36
C SER A 71 15.59 -18.21 5.94
N GLY A 72 14.68 -17.84 6.83
CA GLY A 72 13.25 -17.77 6.54
C GLY A 72 12.86 -16.47 5.87
N LEU A 73 11.66 -16.44 5.30
CA LEU A 73 11.03 -15.21 4.81
C LEU A 73 10.25 -14.55 5.96
N ALA A 74 10.59 -13.31 6.28
CA ALA A 74 9.79 -12.50 7.20
C ALA A 74 8.85 -11.58 6.40
N ALA A 75 7.63 -11.41 6.88
CA ALA A 75 6.66 -10.51 6.28
C ALA A 75 6.00 -9.64 7.36
N GLY A 76 5.86 -8.35 7.09
CA GLY A 76 5.17 -7.42 7.95
C GLY A 76 4.15 -6.60 7.19
N VAL A 77 3.07 -6.27 7.85
CA VAL A 77 1.98 -5.46 7.29
C VAL A 77 1.74 -4.26 8.17
N ALA A 78 1.50 -3.12 7.56
CA ALA A 78 1.08 -1.91 8.24
C ALA A 78 0.09 -1.12 7.39
N PHE A 79 -0.73 -0.33 8.05
CA PHE A 79 -1.71 0.54 7.41
C PHE A 79 -1.47 1.98 7.83
N THR A 80 -1.64 2.90 6.89
CA THR A 80 -1.77 4.32 7.23
C THR A 80 -3.20 4.60 7.71
N ARG A 81 -3.40 5.75 8.34
CA ARG A 81 -4.75 6.30 8.42
C ARG A 81 -5.31 6.60 7.02
N ASP A 82 -6.58 6.81 6.92
CA ASP A 82 -7.20 7.28 5.68
C ASP A 82 -6.62 8.64 5.27
N PHE A 83 -6.34 8.78 3.97
CA PHE A 83 -5.89 10.04 3.39
C PHE A 83 -7.08 10.93 3.04
N ARG A 84 -6.96 12.21 3.38
CA ARG A 84 -7.80 13.22 2.78
C ARG A 84 -7.41 13.41 1.31
N PRO A 85 -8.35 13.79 0.42
CA PRO A 85 -8.03 13.95 -1.01
C PRO A 85 -6.87 14.91 -1.28
N GLU A 86 -6.78 15.99 -0.51
CA GLU A 86 -5.73 16.99 -0.63
C GLU A 86 -4.33 16.53 -0.17
N GLU A 87 -4.24 15.37 0.49
CA GLU A 87 -2.97 14.80 0.96
C GLU A 87 -2.36 13.83 -0.05
N ILE A 88 -3.18 13.36 -1.01
CA ILE A 88 -2.77 12.35 -2.00
C ILE A 88 -1.78 12.95 -2.99
N GLY A 89 -0.64 12.26 -3.18
CA GLY A 89 0.45 12.69 -4.04
C GLY A 89 1.30 13.83 -3.47
N ARG A 90 1.20 14.11 -2.18
CA ARG A 90 1.91 15.19 -1.50
C ARG A 90 2.77 14.70 -0.34
N THR A 91 3.50 15.61 0.29
CA THR A 91 4.44 15.34 1.39
C THR A 91 3.81 14.51 2.51
N THR A 92 2.57 14.78 2.88
CA THR A 92 1.84 13.98 3.88
C THR A 92 1.77 12.50 3.50
N GLN A 93 1.58 12.17 2.23
CA GLN A 93 1.60 10.77 1.79
C GLN A 93 2.99 10.16 1.90
N VAL A 94 4.04 10.91 1.58
CA VAL A 94 5.45 10.46 1.77
C VAL A 94 5.71 10.10 3.23
N GLU A 95 5.36 11.00 4.15
CA GLU A 95 5.57 10.84 5.59
C GLU A 95 4.81 9.63 6.16
N LEU A 96 3.51 9.53 5.88
CA LEU A 96 2.69 8.42 6.35
C LEU A 96 3.12 7.08 5.75
N THR A 97 3.55 7.07 4.49
CA THR A 97 4.11 5.86 3.88
C THR A 97 5.41 5.44 4.56
N ARG A 98 6.32 6.40 4.82
CA ARG A 98 7.55 6.14 5.58
C ARG A 98 7.25 5.51 6.94
N GLU A 99 6.32 6.09 7.69
CA GLU A 99 5.93 5.56 9.00
C GLU A 99 5.37 4.14 8.90
N ALA A 100 4.52 3.88 7.90
CA ALA A 100 3.95 2.55 7.66
C ALA A 100 5.02 1.52 7.30
N VAL A 101 6.00 1.86 6.46
CA VAL A 101 7.12 0.96 6.12
C VAL A 101 7.92 0.62 7.36
N LEU A 102 8.30 1.60 8.17
CA LEU A 102 9.02 1.37 9.42
C LEU A 102 8.20 0.52 10.41
N GLN A 103 6.89 0.70 10.44
CA GLN A 103 6.01 -0.14 11.25
C GLN A 103 5.96 -1.58 10.73
N ALA A 104 5.85 -1.78 9.40
CA ALA A 104 5.88 -3.11 8.79
C ALA A 104 7.19 -3.84 9.07
N MET A 105 8.34 -3.14 8.99
CA MET A 105 9.63 -3.70 9.38
C MET A 105 9.65 -4.18 10.84
N ARG A 106 9.15 -3.35 11.76
CA ARG A 106 9.04 -3.75 13.19
C ARG A 106 8.16 -4.97 13.38
N THR A 107 7.02 -5.02 12.70
CA THR A 107 6.08 -6.15 12.77
C THR A 107 6.71 -7.43 12.22
N ALA A 108 7.55 -7.32 11.19
CA ALA A 108 8.30 -8.44 10.61
C ALA A 108 9.54 -8.84 11.43
N GLY A 109 9.91 -8.08 12.46
CA GLY A 109 11.16 -8.28 13.19
C GLY A 109 12.43 -7.89 12.41
N ILE A 110 12.28 -7.19 11.27
CA ILE A 110 13.39 -6.73 10.43
C ILE A 110 14.05 -5.51 11.08
N GLN A 111 15.32 -5.62 11.40
CA GLN A 111 16.09 -4.56 12.08
C GLN A 111 17.00 -3.79 11.14
N ARG A 112 17.40 -4.39 10.02
CA ARG A 112 18.34 -3.82 9.07
C ARG A 112 17.64 -3.57 7.74
N VAL A 113 17.89 -2.44 7.13
CA VAL A 113 17.30 -2.08 5.82
C VAL A 113 17.78 -3.02 4.70
N GLU A 114 18.98 -3.57 4.82
CA GLU A 114 19.56 -4.51 3.86
C GLU A 114 18.80 -5.85 3.81
N ASP A 115 18.03 -6.15 4.85
CA ASP A 115 17.19 -7.36 4.93
C ASP A 115 15.79 -7.14 4.33
N VAL A 116 15.49 -5.91 3.85
CA VAL A 116 14.25 -5.61 3.15
C VAL A 116 14.43 -5.88 1.67
N HIS A 117 13.80 -6.94 1.17
CA HIS A 117 13.93 -7.35 -0.23
C HIS A 117 12.76 -6.91 -1.11
N PHE A 118 11.62 -6.62 -0.51
CA PHE A 118 10.43 -6.25 -1.27
C PHE A 118 9.47 -5.43 -0.41
N VAL A 119 8.95 -4.35 -0.97
CA VAL A 119 7.88 -3.55 -0.37
C VAL A 119 6.76 -3.40 -1.39
N GLN A 120 5.57 -3.85 -1.04
CA GLN A 120 4.38 -3.67 -1.86
C GLN A 120 3.42 -2.70 -1.19
N ILE A 121 2.97 -1.70 -1.94
CA ILE A 121 2.07 -0.68 -1.44
C ILE A 121 0.81 -0.63 -2.29
N LYS A 122 -0.34 -0.58 -1.63
CA LYS A 122 -1.58 -0.18 -2.25
C LYS A 122 -1.81 1.31 -1.99
N CYS A 123 -1.57 2.12 -3.02
CA CYS A 123 -1.73 3.57 -2.92
C CYS A 123 -3.16 4.01 -3.17
N PRO A 124 -3.60 5.12 -2.54
CA PRO A 124 -4.87 5.76 -2.87
C PRO A 124 -4.79 6.46 -4.24
N LEU A 125 -5.95 6.84 -4.77
CA LEU A 125 -6.07 7.70 -5.94
C LEU A 125 -7.21 8.72 -5.77
N LEU A 126 -7.22 9.74 -6.62
CA LEU A 126 -8.26 10.76 -6.65
C LEU A 126 -9.38 10.33 -7.61
N THR A 127 -10.55 10.03 -7.04
CA THR A 127 -11.78 9.89 -7.83
C THR A 127 -12.46 11.25 -8.00
N ALA A 128 -13.36 11.39 -8.97
CA ALA A 128 -14.16 12.61 -9.14
C ALA A 128 -14.91 12.98 -7.86
N ALA A 129 -15.41 12.01 -7.10
CA ALA A 129 -16.08 12.25 -5.82
C ALA A 129 -15.13 12.87 -4.78
N ARG A 130 -13.92 12.34 -4.64
CA ARG A 130 -12.90 12.87 -3.73
C ARG A 130 -12.44 14.28 -4.13
N ILE A 131 -12.26 14.53 -5.43
CA ILE A 131 -11.89 15.86 -5.95
C ILE A 131 -12.97 16.89 -5.61
N ASN A 132 -14.24 16.56 -5.83
CA ASN A 132 -15.36 17.43 -5.53
C ASN A 132 -15.54 17.65 -4.02
N GLU A 133 -15.30 16.64 -3.21
CA GLU A 133 -15.33 16.73 -1.75
C GLU A 133 -14.26 17.71 -1.24
N ALA A 134 -13.02 17.62 -1.69
CA ALA A 134 -11.96 18.57 -1.34
C ALA A 134 -12.31 19.99 -1.76
N ALA A 135 -12.79 20.16 -3.00
CA ALA A 135 -13.21 21.46 -3.53
C ALA A 135 -14.36 22.08 -2.69
N GLY A 136 -15.33 21.26 -2.26
CA GLY A 136 -16.43 21.70 -1.38
C GLY A 136 -15.96 22.20 -0.02
N ARG A 137 -14.79 21.73 0.46
CA ARG A 137 -14.14 22.22 1.69
C ARG A 137 -13.12 23.35 1.43
N GLY A 138 -12.98 23.80 0.18
CA GLY A 138 -12.04 24.87 -0.18
C GLY A 138 -10.59 24.41 -0.31
N HIS A 139 -10.34 23.09 -0.42
CA HIS A 139 -9.01 22.53 -0.60
C HIS A 139 -8.70 22.22 -2.06
N THR A 140 -7.42 22.30 -2.42
CA THR A 140 -6.91 21.90 -3.73
C THR A 140 -6.31 20.50 -3.65
N VAL A 141 -6.45 19.73 -4.73
CA VAL A 141 -5.81 18.43 -4.92
C VAL A 141 -4.62 18.57 -5.87
N VAL A 142 -3.73 17.56 -5.89
CA VAL A 142 -2.51 17.58 -6.71
C VAL A 142 -2.82 17.65 -8.21
N CYS A 143 -3.86 16.96 -8.66
CA CYS A 143 -4.40 17.03 -10.03
C CYS A 143 -5.89 16.73 -10.02
N ARG A 144 -6.60 17.05 -11.11
CA ARG A 144 -8.04 16.79 -11.25
C ARG A 144 -8.37 15.59 -12.14
N ASP A 145 -7.36 14.91 -12.64
CA ASP A 145 -7.49 13.71 -13.43
C ASP A 145 -7.21 12.47 -12.59
N THR A 146 -8.13 11.50 -12.62
CA THR A 146 -8.03 10.30 -11.81
C THR A 146 -6.85 9.43 -12.23
N TYR A 147 -6.58 9.31 -13.52
CA TYR A 147 -5.49 8.48 -14.03
C TYR A 147 -4.14 9.10 -13.70
N GLU A 148 -3.99 10.41 -13.93
CA GLU A 148 -2.80 11.16 -13.58
C GLU A 148 -2.50 11.08 -12.08
N SER A 149 -3.52 11.14 -11.23
CA SER A 149 -3.37 11.04 -9.78
C SER A 149 -2.70 9.73 -9.31
N MET A 150 -2.80 8.68 -10.11
CA MET A 150 -2.10 7.41 -9.82
C MET A 150 -0.58 7.57 -9.92
N GLY A 151 -0.08 8.39 -10.85
CA GLY A 151 1.34 8.72 -10.98
C GLY A 151 1.85 9.43 -9.73
N TYR A 152 1.19 10.52 -9.35
CA TYR A 152 1.53 11.30 -8.14
C TYR A 152 1.49 10.43 -6.87
N SER A 153 0.46 9.63 -6.70
CA SER A 153 0.32 8.77 -5.53
C SER A 153 1.41 7.69 -5.47
N ARG A 154 1.77 7.09 -6.61
CA ARG A 154 2.88 6.12 -6.67
C ARG A 154 4.22 6.77 -6.38
N GLY A 155 4.47 7.96 -6.95
CA GLY A 155 5.70 8.71 -6.69
C GLY A 155 5.86 9.05 -5.21
N ALA A 156 4.81 9.62 -4.59
CA ALA A 156 4.83 9.93 -3.16
C ALA A 156 5.04 8.67 -2.29
N SER A 157 4.39 7.55 -2.64
CA SER A 157 4.61 6.29 -1.92
C SER A 157 6.03 5.74 -2.10
N ALA A 158 6.60 5.81 -3.31
CA ALA A 158 7.96 5.36 -3.57
C ALA A 158 8.98 6.20 -2.78
N LEU A 159 8.79 7.52 -2.73
CA LEU A 159 9.62 8.41 -1.90
C LEU A 159 9.50 8.08 -0.40
N GLY A 160 8.31 7.72 0.07
CA GLY A 160 8.11 7.27 1.45
C GLY A 160 8.89 5.99 1.76
N VAL A 161 8.94 5.03 0.84
CA VAL A 161 9.79 3.83 0.96
C VAL A 161 11.26 4.22 1.00
N ALA A 162 11.73 5.01 0.03
CA ALA A 162 13.13 5.46 -0.03
C ALA A 162 13.55 6.20 1.26
N ALA A 163 12.66 7.04 1.79
CA ALA A 163 12.87 7.72 3.06
C ALA A 163 12.94 6.76 4.26
N ALA A 164 12.16 5.69 4.26
CA ALA A 164 12.17 4.68 5.32
C ALA A 164 13.45 3.84 5.29
N LEU A 165 13.96 3.53 4.09
CA LEU A 165 15.13 2.68 3.89
C LEU A 165 16.47 3.46 3.82
N GLY A 166 16.42 4.79 3.91
CA GLY A 166 17.63 5.62 3.90
C GLY A 166 18.22 5.87 2.52
N ASP A 167 17.46 5.60 1.46
CA ASP A 167 17.92 5.76 0.07
C ASP A 167 17.79 7.19 -0.47
N LEU A 168 17.25 8.12 0.33
CA LEU A 168 17.18 9.52 -0.09
C LEU A 168 18.52 10.23 0.12
N PRO A 169 18.98 11.05 -0.85
CA PRO A 169 20.13 11.91 -0.67
C PRO A 169 19.94 12.79 0.58
N ASP A 170 20.96 12.87 1.42
CA ASP A 170 21.03 13.70 2.63
C ASP A 170 20.08 13.30 3.80
N GLY A 171 19.40 12.17 3.74
CA GLY A 171 18.51 11.71 4.81
C GLY A 171 17.35 12.66 5.15
N LYS A 172 17.10 13.66 4.29
CA LYS A 172 16.10 14.70 4.50
C LYS A 172 14.84 14.39 3.69
N VAL A 173 13.77 14.05 4.37
CA VAL A 173 12.39 14.17 3.85
C VAL A 173 11.97 15.65 3.86
N ALA A 174 12.84 16.56 3.46
CA ALA A 174 12.50 17.97 3.29
C ALA A 174 12.05 18.24 1.86
N LEU A 175 11.17 17.37 1.34
CA LEU A 175 10.52 17.60 0.07
C LEU A 175 9.32 18.51 0.31
N ASN A 176 9.23 19.60 -0.42
CA ASN A 176 7.97 20.32 -0.53
C ASN A 176 7.09 19.62 -1.59
N ASP A 177 5.80 19.92 -1.60
CA ASP A 177 4.85 19.28 -2.52
C ASP A 177 5.22 19.46 -4.00
N GLU A 178 6.00 20.49 -4.35
CA GLU A 178 6.43 20.78 -5.72
C GLU A 178 7.58 19.84 -6.16
N GLN A 179 8.33 19.28 -5.22
CA GLN A 179 9.50 18.43 -5.49
C GLN A 179 9.12 16.93 -5.65
N ILE A 180 7.94 16.53 -5.20
CA ILE A 180 7.53 15.12 -5.18
C ILE A 180 7.42 14.52 -6.58
N CYS A 181 7.20 15.33 -7.61
CA CYS A 181 6.99 14.91 -8.99
C CYS A 181 7.92 15.61 -10.00
N GLN A 182 9.06 16.10 -9.56
CA GLN A 182 10.13 16.51 -10.44
C GLN A 182 11.02 15.27 -10.67
N ASP A 183 11.25 14.95 -11.95
CA ASP A 183 12.08 13.83 -12.44
C ASP A 183 13.51 13.83 -11.85
#